data_72e2114dbc3a3eee719af40be5f0182f
#
_entry.id   72e2114dbc3a3eee719af40be5f0182f
#
_cell.length_a   1.000
_cell.length_b   1.000
_cell.length_c   1.000
_cell.angle_alpha   90.00
_cell.angle_beta   90.00
_cell.angle_gamma   90.00
#
_symmetry.space_group_name_H-M   'P 1'
#
loop_
_entity.id
_entity.type
_entity.pdbx_description
1 polymer ?
#
loop_
_entity_poly.entity_id
_entity_poly.type
_entity_poly.pdbx_seq_one_letter_code
_entity_poly.pdbx_strand_id
1 'polypeptide(L)'
;HCVVLVKNLKLIKLNMLGPLLVKNKLFPHQANITFVEVLKKSKVKVLFWERGGGHTLACGSGTCATAFVLNHNDFVSSKIEVVTERSVLKTEIKDKMVFLQGPAELVYQSSINI
;
A
#
# COMPACT_ATOMS: atom_id res chain seq x y z
N HIS A 1 -5.56 8.56 0.64
CA HIS A 1 -5.00 7.36 1.29
C HIS A 1 -4.87 7.58 2.80
N CYS A 2 -5.20 6.56 3.57
CA CYS A 2 -4.96 6.49 5.01
C CYS A 2 -3.94 5.38 5.28
N VAL A 3 -2.83 5.71 5.94
CA VAL A 3 -1.77 4.77 6.31
C VAL A 3 -1.84 4.54 7.81
N VAL A 4 -2.05 3.28 8.21
CA VAL A 4 -2.21 2.86 9.60
C VAL A 4 -0.99 2.05 10.01
N LEU A 5 -0.12 2.66 10.82
CA LEU A 5 1.07 1.99 11.36
C LEU A 5 0.67 1.02 12.47
N VAL A 6 1.06 -0.24 12.33
CA VAL A 6 0.75 -1.30 13.29
C VAL A 6 2.01 -2.05 13.69
N LYS A 7 2.00 -2.66 14.88
CA LYS A 7 3.13 -3.45 15.39
C LYS A 7 3.23 -4.84 14.74
N ASN A 8 2.09 -5.43 14.35
CA ASN A 8 2.03 -6.78 13.80
C ASN A 8 0.80 -6.94 12.91
N LEU A 9 1.00 -7.10 11.62
CA LEU A 9 -0.07 -7.28 10.63
C LEU A 9 -0.87 -8.57 10.83
N LYS A 10 -0.28 -9.61 11.42
CA LYS A 10 -0.99 -10.88 11.68
C LYS A 10 -2.17 -10.72 12.66
N LEU A 11 -2.15 -9.67 13.47
CA LEU A 11 -3.23 -9.36 14.42
C LEU A 11 -4.36 -8.53 13.82
N ILE A 12 -4.20 -8.05 12.58
CA ILE A 12 -5.17 -7.19 11.91
C ILE A 12 -6.29 -8.03 11.30
N LYS A 13 -7.49 -7.86 11.81
CA LYS A 13 -8.72 -8.43 11.24
C LYS A 13 -9.20 -7.54 10.08
N LEU A 14 -8.55 -7.68 8.93
CA LEU A 14 -8.70 -6.78 7.78
C LEU A 14 -10.16 -6.65 7.32
N ASN A 15 -10.90 -7.76 7.21
CA ASN A 15 -12.29 -7.79 6.77
C ASN A 15 -13.26 -7.09 7.74
N MET A 16 -12.84 -6.88 8.99
CA MET A 16 -13.62 -6.15 10.00
C MET A 16 -13.20 -4.68 10.04
N LEU A 17 -11.90 -4.42 10.12
CA LEU A 17 -11.37 -3.06 10.30
C LEU A 17 -11.40 -2.24 9.01
N GLY A 18 -11.18 -2.85 7.85
CA GLY A 18 -11.18 -2.20 6.56
C GLY A 18 -12.48 -1.44 6.28
N PRO A 19 -13.65 -2.11 6.31
CA PRO A 19 -14.94 -1.45 6.09
C PRO A 19 -15.25 -0.34 7.09
N LEU A 20 -14.88 -0.51 8.37
CA LEU A 20 -15.09 0.50 9.41
C LEU A 20 -14.25 1.76 9.15
N LEU A 21 -12.99 1.60 8.79
CA LEU A 21 -12.09 2.72 8.54
C LEU A 21 -12.45 3.46 7.24
N VAL A 22 -12.76 2.74 6.16
CA VAL A 22 -13.16 3.36 4.88
C VAL A 22 -14.35 4.31 5.06
N LYS A 23 -15.31 3.94 5.90
CA LYS A 23 -16.54 4.72 6.17
C LYS A 23 -16.41 5.67 7.35
N ASN A 24 -15.21 5.85 7.90
CA ASN A 24 -15.01 6.72 9.05
C ASN A 24 -15.33 8.19 8.68
N LYS A 25 -15.90 8.93 9.63
CA LYS A 25 -16.27 10.35 9.48
C LYS A 25 -15.08 11.25 9.08
N LEU A 26 -13.86 10.86 9.38
CA LEU A 26 -12.64 11.57 8.97
C LEU A 26 -12.46 11.55 7.45
N PHE A 27 -13.12 10.64 6.74
CA PHE A 27 -13.00 10.49 5.29
C PHE A 27 -14.35 10.69 4.61
N PRO A 28 -14.82 11.93 4.39
CA PRO A 28 -16.15 12.21 3.84
C PRO A 28 -16.36 11.62 2.44
N HIS A 29 -15.29 11.43 1.67
CA HIS A 29 -15.29 10.78 0.36
C HIS A 29 -14.72 9.36 0.39
N GLN A 30 -14.63 8.76 1.59
CA GLN A 30 -13.94 7.52 1.87
C GLN A 30 -12.42 7.61 1.58
N ALA A 31 -11.66 6.59 1.92
CA ALA A 31 -10.22 6.51 1.66
C ALA A 31 -9.80 5.07 1.38
N ASN A 32 -8.72 4.89 0.63
CA ASN A 32 -8.01 3.62 0.61
C ASN A 32 -7.21 3.48 1.89
N ILE A 33 -7.32 2.34 2.56
CA ILE A 33 -6.64 2.07 3.84
C ILE A 33 -5.48 1.13 3.60
N THR A 34 -4.30 1.48 4.11
CA THR A 34 -3.13 0.63 4.13
C THR A 34 -2.71 0.40 5.58
N PHE A 35 -2.77 -0.83 6.05
CA PHE A 35 -2.12 -1.23 7.30
C PHE A 35 -0.67 -1.57 7.01
N VAL A 36 0.26 -1.02 7.78
CA VAL A 36 1.69 -1.20 7.55
C VAL A 36 2.44 -1.59 8.82
N GLU A 37 3.29 -2.61 8.70
CA GLU A 37 4.26 -3.03 9.70
C GLU A 37 5.66 -2.69 9.20
N VAL A 38 6.42 -1.92 9.97
CA VAL A 38 7.82 -1.59 9.66
C VAL A 38 8.70 -2.75 10.14
N LEU A 39 9.31 -3.47 9.21
CA LEU A 39 10.22 -4.57 9.52
C LEU A 39 11.64 -4.08 9.81
N LYS A 40 12.10 -3.08 9.06
CA LYS A 40 13.36 -2.34 9.22
C LYS A 40 13.30 -1.03 8.43
N LYS A 41 14.30 -0.17 8.57
CA LYS A 41 14.38 1.13 7.87
C LYS A 41 14.24 1.04 6.34
N SER A 42 14.58 -0.09 5.74
CA SER A 42 14.53 -0.32 4.29
C SER A 42 13.41 -1.27 3.85
N LYS A 43 12.54 -1.74 4.77
CA LYS A 43 11.53 -2.76 4.43
C LYS A 43 10.29 -2.68 5.29
N VAL A 44 9.14 -2.69 4.64
CA VAL A 44 7.83 -2.72 5.30
C VAL A 44 6.96 -3.82 4.71
N LYS A 45 5.95 -4.24 5.46
CA LYS A 45 4.92 -5.17 5.00
C LYS A 45 3.56 -4.49 5.10
N VAL A 46 2.68 -4.74 4.13
CA VAL A 46 1.39 -4.04 4.01
C VAL A 46 0.22 -4.97 3.75
N LEU A 47 -0.96 -4.52 4.18
CA LEU A 47 -2.27 -5.05 3.79
C LEU A 47 -3.13 -3.89 3.31
N PHE A 48 -3.89 -4.09 2.23
CA PHE A 48 -4.72 -3.07 1.62
C PHE A 48 -6.21 -3.35 1.75
N TRP A 49 -6.96 -2.29 2.03
CA TRP A 49 -8.40 -2.25 1.88
C TRP A 49 -8.77 -1.04 1.04
N GLU A 50 -9.18 -1.27 -0.19
CA GLU A 50 -9.45 -0.20 -1.14
C GLU A 50 -10.90 0.27 -1.08
N ARG A 51 -11.09 1.58 -1.25
CA ARG A 51 -12.39 2.20 -1.42
C ARG A 51 -13.11 1.60 -2.64
N GLY A 52 -14.29 0.99 -2.44
CA GLY A 52 -15.07 0.34 -3.50
C GLY A 52 -14.56 -1.02 -3.95
N GLY A 53 -13.30 -1.37 -3.64
CA GLY A 53 -12.68 -2.65 -4.04
C GLY A 53 -12.55 -3.67 -2.91
N GLY A 54 -12.50 -3.21 -1.66
CA GLY A 54 -12.28 -4.07 -0.51
C GLY A 54 -10.84 -4.56 -0.40
N HIS A 55 -10.64 -5.78 0.09
CA HIS A 55 -9.33 -6.39 0.20
C HIS A 55 -8.70 -6.61 -1.19
N THR A 56 -7.52 -6.05 -1.41
CA THR A 56 -6.73 -6.24 -2.63
C THR A 56 -5.31 -6.70 -2.28
N LEU A 57 -4.73 -7.50 -3.16
CA LEU A 57 -3.43 -8.14 -2.90
C LEU A 57 -2.24 -7.23 -3.16
N ALA A 58 -2.45 -6.17 -3.94
CA ALA A 58 -1.46 -5.14 -4.23
C ALA A 58 -2.16 -3.85 -4.66
N CYS A 59 -1.58 -2.71 -4.29
CA CYS A 59 -2.06 -1.38 -4.64
C CYS A 59 -0.86 -0.45 -4.85
N GLY A 60 -0.63 -0.02 -6.10
CA GLY A 60 0.51 0.85 -6.43
C GLY A 60 0.46 2.20 -5.75
N SER A 61 -0.70 2.89 -5.80
CA SER A 61 -0.88 4.19 -5.14
C SER A 61 -0.83 4.10 -3.62
N GLY A 62 -1.38 3.02 -3.02
CA GLY A 62 -1.28 2.75 -1.59
C GLY A 62 0.16 2.50 -1.15
N THR A 63 0.94 1.80 -1.98
CA THR A 63 2.38 1.58 -1.76
C THR A 63 3.15 2.90 -1.76
N CYS A 64 2.91 3.78 -2.74
CA CYS A 64 3.53 5.10 -2.81
C CYS A 64 3.15 5.99 -1.62
N ALA A 65 1.87 6.04 -1.26
CA ALA A 65 1.39 6.80 -0.11
C ALA A 65 2.04 6.30 1.19
N THR A 66 2.15 4.98 1.37
CA THR A 66 2.80 4.38 2.53
C THR A 66 4.27 4.79 2.62
N ALA A 67 5.03 4.66 1.54
CA ALA A 67 6.43 5.05 1.49
C ALA A 67 6.61 6.54 1.85
N PHE A 68 5.78 7.41 1.25
CA PHE A 68 5.84 8.85 1.49
C PHE A 68 5.56 9.20 2.96
N VAL A 69 4.46 8.71 3.52
CA VAL A 69 4.06 8.99 4.90
C VAL A 69 5.09 8.49 5.90
N LEU A 70 5.58 7.27 5.74
CA LEU A 70 6.57 6.69 6.64
C LEU A 70 7.93 7.38 6.56
N ASN A 71 8.37 7.77 5.36
CA ASN A 71 9.62 8.50 5.19
C ASN A 71 9.50 9.93 5.75
N HIS A 72 8.40 10.62 5.50
CA HIS A 72 8.14 11.97 6.02
C HIS A 72 8.16 12.02 7.56
N ASN A 73 7.80 10.93 8.21
CA ASN A 73 7.82 10.79 9.68
C ASN A 73 9.05 10.02 10.21
N ASP A 74 10.10 9.87 9.43
CA ASP A 74 11.37 9.24 9.80
C ASP A 74 11.29 7.77 10.25
N PHE A 75 10.20 7.06 9.90
CA PHE A 75 10.07 5.64 10.18
C PHE A 75 10.92 4.78 9.24
N VAL A 76 11.11 5.21 8.00
CA VAL A 76 11.85 4.47 6.96
C VAL A 76 12.76 5.36 6.14
N SER A 77 13.70 4.75 5.42
CA SER A 77 14.61 5.41 4.47
C SER A 77 13.86 5.85 3.20
N SER A 78 14.49 6.67 2.37
CA SER A 78 13.94 7.12 1.08
C SER A 78 13.77 6.00 0.05
N LYS A 79 14.55 4.91 0.19
CA LYS A 79 14.45 3.69 -0.62
C LYS A 79 13.99 2.55 0.26
N ILE A 80 12.85 1.94 -0.07
CA ILE A 80 12.31 0.80 0.68
C ILE A 80 11.74 -0.28 -0.23
N GLU A 81 11.75 -1.49 0.29
CA GLU A 81 10.95 -2.61 -0.21
C GLU A 81 9.61 -2.63 0.52
N VAL A 82 8.53 -2.74 -0.24
CA VAL A 82 7.17 -2.90 0.28
C VAL A 82 6.66 -4.29 -0.07
N VAL A 83 6.56 -5.14 0.94
CA VAL A 83 6.08 -6.52 0.80
C VAL A 83 4.56 -6.49 0.83
N THR A 84 3.94 -6.78 -0.29
CA THR A 84 2.50 -6.98 -0.44
C THR A 84 2.16 -8.47 -0.35
N GLU A 85 0.89 -8.82 -0.35
CA GLU A 85 0.47 -10.23 -0.39
C GLU A 85 0.78 -10.91 -1.75
N ARG A 86 0.98 -10.11 -2.81
CA ARG A 86 1.23 -10.61 -4.17
C ARG A 86 2.70 -10.60 -4.56
N SER A 87 3.43 -9.56 -4.19
CA SER A 87 4.79 -9.32 -4.66
C SER A 87 5.55 -8.38 -3.74
N VAL A 88 6.81 -8.15 -4.05
CA VAL A 88 7.63 -7.10 -3.45
C VAL A 88 7.74 -5.96 -4.44
N LEU A 89 7.27 -4.79 -4.03
CA LEU A 89 7.41 -3.54 -4.76
C LEU A 89 8.57 -2.74 -4.16
N LYS A 90 9.23 -1.93 -4.98
CA LYS A 90 10.29 -1.03 -4.52
C LYS A 90 9.85 0.41 -4.73
N THR A 91 10.10 1.25 -3.75
CA THR A 91 9.86 2.69 -3.85
C THR A 91 11.13 3.47 -3.59
N GLU A 92 11.25 4.61 -4.25
CA GLU A 92 12.32 5.57 -4.02
C GLU A 92 11.71 6.97 -4.01
N ILE A 93 12.05 7.76 -2.99
CA ILE A 93 11.64 9.17 -2.89
C ILE A 93 12.81 10.04 -3.28
N LYS A 94 12.61 10.86 -4.31
CA LYS A 94 13.56 11.87 -4.82
C LYS A 94 12.81 13.15 -5.13
N ASP A 95 13.31 14.30 -4.69
CA ASP A 95 12.76 15.63 -5.00
C ASP A 95 11.24 15.71 -4.77
N LYS A 96 10.73 15.14 -3.65
CA LYS A 96 9.32 15.06 -3.28
C LYS A 96 8.46 14.21 -4.22
N MET A 97 9.07 13.48 -5.14
CA MET A 97 8.40 12.51 -6.01
C MET A 97 8.63 11.09 -5.49
N VAL A 98 7.63 10.24 -5.64
CA VAL A 98 7.73 8.81 -5.31
C VAL A 98 7.79 8.01 -6.60
N PHE A 99 8.89 7.29 -6.78
CA PHE A 99 9.06 6.34 -7.88
C PHE A 99 8.68 4.95 -7.40
N LEU A 100 7.92 4.22 -8.21
CA LEU A 100 7.47 2.86 -7.94
C LEU A 100 8.04 1.91 -8.99
N GLN A 101 8.60 0.80 -8.53
CA GLN A 101 9.07 -0.30 -9.37
C GLN A 101 8.44 -1.61 -8.90
N GLY A 102 7.94 -2.40 -9.83
CA GLY A 102 7.39 -3.72 -9.59
C GLY A 102 7.66 -4.69 -10.74
N PRO A 103 7.39 -5.99 -10.55
CA PRO A 103 7.48 -6.98 -11.61
C PRO A 103 6.38 -6.78 -12.65
N ALA A 104 6.68 -7.16 -13.89
CA ALA A 104 5.71 -7.21 -14.97
C ALA A 104 5.96 -8.49 -15.80
N GLU A 105 4.92 -9.28 -16.00
CA GLU A 105 4.96 -10.53 -16.74
C GLU A 105 3.89 -10.55 -17.81
N LEU A 106 4.23 -11.02 -19.03
CA LEU A 106 3.25 -11.25 -20.08
C LEU A 106 2.42 -12.48 -19.73
N VAL A 107 1.13 -12.29 -19.46
CA VAL A 107 0.21 -13.38 -19.09
C VAL A 107 -0.41 -14.01 -20.35
N TYR A 108 -0.86 -13.19 -21.29
CA TYR A 108 -1.40 -13.62 -22.57
C TYR A 108 -1.38 -12.48 -23.60
N GLN A 109 -1.52 -12.82 -24.87
CA GLN A 109 -1.69 -11.89 -25.97
C GLN A 109 -2.99 -12.24 -26.70
N SER A 110 -3.76 -11.22 -27.10
CA SER A 110 -5.02 -11.38 -27.81
C SER A 110 -5.21 -10.27 -28.85
N SER A 111 -6.02 -10.54 -29.86
CA SER A 111 -6.46 -9.55 -30.86
C SER A 111 -7.97 -9.44 -30.85
N ILE A 112 -8.47 -8.22 -31.03
CA ILE A 112 -9.92 -7.95 -31.17
C ILE A 112 -10.16 -7.23 -32.48
N ASN A 113 -11.28 -7.54 -33.15
CA ASN A 113 -11.77 -6.80 -34.29
C ASN A 113 -12.64 -5.65 -33.78
N ILE A 114 -12.37 -4.45 -34.24
CA ILE A 114 -13.11 -3.24 -33.89
C ILE A 114 -14.09 -2.92 -35.02
#